data_d488a4e4e1d1c7764d2b8f5d9c5a4100
#
_entry.id   d488a4e4e1d1c7764d2b8f5d9c5a4100
#
_cell.length_a   1.000
_cell.length_b   1.000
_cell.length_c   1.000
_cell.angle_alpha   90.00
_cell.angle_beta   90.00
_cell.angle_gamma   90.00
#
_symmetry.space_group_name_H-M   'P 1'
#
loop_
_entity.id
_entity.type
_entity.pdbx_description
1 polymer ?
#
loop_
_entity_poly.entity_id
_entity_poly.type
_entity_poly.pdbx_seq_one_letter_code
_entity_poly.pdbx_strand_id
1 'polypeptide(L)'
;MKQRRARGMLAAAAVIFGTLAPFVRGISVSSGELALYRAVMAALLVGGYLLVSGQKLALRANRREAALLLLSGMAMGVNWILLFEAYRYTTVSVATLSYYFAPVLVTAACPLLFHERLTGKQIVCFVMSTLGLVLVIGVGGLRGGADVRGVLFGLGAATFYAAVILLNKFIRSVAGIQRTFLQFLAAIVILIPYVAATGGVSLGTLGARGWVCLLIVGFFHTGVTYCLYFSALRELPGQEVALLSYMDPLVAVIVSVTVLGEPVTAPQLAGGALILGFTL
;
A
#
# COMPACT_ATOMS: atom_id res chain seq x y z
N MET A 1 3.50 -23.93 -17.18
CA MET A 1 4.67 -23.54 -16.35
C MET A 1 4.67 -22.04 -16.00
N LYS A 2 4.43 -21.12 -16.93
CA LYS A 2 4.46 -19.65 -16.69
C LYS A 2 3.48 -19.19 -15.61
N GLN A 3 2.20 -19.61 -15.64
CA GLN A 3 1.20 -19.22 -14.64
C GLN A 3 1.51 -19.73 -13.23
N ARG A 4 2.01 -20.97 -13.07
CA ARG A 4 2.42 -21.48 -11.75
C ARG A 4 3.55 -20.65 -11.14
N ARG A 5 4.53 -20.25 -11.96
CA ARG A 5 5.60 -19.34 -11.51
C ARG A 5 5.05 -17.96 -11.15
N ALA A 6 4.14 -17.41 -11.94
CA ALA A 6 3.53 -16.11 -11.67
C ALA A 6 2.71 -16.11 -10.37
N ARG A 7 1.92 -17.17 -10.08
CA ARG A 7 1.24 -17.36 -8.80
C ARG A 7 2.22 -17.37 -7.63
N GLY A 8 3.34 -18.12 -7.75
CA GLY A 8 4.38 -18.14 -6.72
C GLY A 8 5.03 -16.78 -6.51
N MET A 9 5.29 -16.02 -7.57
CA MET A 9 5.86 -14.66 -7.48
C MET A 9 4.88 -13.70 -6.80
N LEU A 10 3.58 -13.75 -7.11
CA LEU A 10 2.56 -12.90 -6.52
C LEU A 10 2.33 -13.25 -5.04
N ALA A 11 2.22 -14.54 -4.72
CA ALA A 11 2.10 -15.00 -3.34
C ALA A 11 3.32 -14.57 -2.50
N ALA A 12 4.53 -14.74 -3.03
CA ALA A 12 5.74 -14.27 -2.37
C ALA A 12 5.72 -12.75 -2.15
N ALA A 13 5.30 -11.97 -3.16
CA ALA A 13 5.17 -10.53 -3.03
C ALA A 13 4.17 -10.13 -1.94
N ALA A 14 3.00 -10.79 -1.88
CA ALA A 14 2.00 -10.52 -0.85
C ALA A 14 2.50 -10.88 0.55
N VAL A 15 3.17 -12.02 0.71
CA VAL A 15 3.80 -12.40 2.00
C VAL A 15 4.85 -11.37 2.41
N ILE A 16 5.71 -10.93 1.48
CA ILE A 16 6.73 -9.93 1.78
C ILE A 16 6.06 -8.61 2.22
N PHE A 17 5.02 -8.13 1.52
CA PHE A 17 4.30 -6.93 1.93
C PHE A 17 3.72 -7.06 3.35
N GLY A 18 3.11 -8.19 3.69
CA GLY A 18 2.55 -8.43 5.02
C GLY A 18 3.59 -8.45 6.15
N THR A 19 4.87 -8.69 5.84
CA THR A 19 5.96 -8.63 6.82
C THR A 19 6.57 -7.23 7.00
N LEU A 20 6.07 -6.20 6.34
CA LEU A 20 6.65 -4.85 6.32
C LEU A 20 6.71 -4.19 7.70
N ALA A 21 5.66 -4.30 8.48
CA ALA A 21 5.45 -3.49 9.68
C ALA A 21 6.51 -3.65 10.78
N PRO A 22 7.04 -4.84 11.11
CA PRO A 22 8.12 -4.98 12.10
C PRO A 22 9.39 -4.21 11.71
N PHE A 23 9.70 -4.18 10.40
CA PHE A 23 10.85 -3.43 9.91
C PHE A 23 10.60 -1.93 9.98
N VAL A 24 9.41 -1.46 9.61
CA VAL A 24 9.02 -0.05 9.75
C VAL A 24 9.13 0.42 11.18
N ARG A 25 8.66 -0.38 12.15
CA ARG A 25 8.80 -0.06 13.59
C ARG A 25 10.24 -0.07 14.10
N GLY A 26 11.13 -0.76 13.40
CA GLY A 26 12.58 -0.74 13.71
C GLY A 26 13.33 0.48 13.22
N ILE A 27 12.66 1.41 12.52
CA ILE A 27 13.27 2.59 11.91
C ILE A 27 12.84 3.85 12.68
N SER A 28 13.79 4.54 13.29
CA SER A 28 13.55 5.72 14.15
C SER A 28 13.61 7.04 13.38
N VAL A 29 13.10 7.09 12.14
CA VAL A 29 12.93 8.34 11.38
C VAL A 29 11.46 8.72 11.27
N SER A 30 11.16 9.92 10.78
CA SER A 30 9.78 10.33 10.54
C SER A 30 9.12 9.49 9.44
N SER A 31 7.79 9.39 9.44
CA SER A 31 7.05 8.64 8.40
C SER A 31 7.27 9.22 7.00
N GLY A 32 7.46 10.54 6.91
CA GLY A 32 7.80 11.21 5.66
C GLY A 32 9.20 10.85 5.15
N GLU A 33 10.20 10.85 6.03
CA GLU A 33 11.56 10.43 5.68
C GLU A 33 11.59 8.96 5.22
N LEU A 34 10.91 8.07 5.97
CA LEU A 34 10.82 6.66 5.60
C LEU A 34 10.19 6.48 4.22
N ALA A 35 9.10 7.21 3.93
CA ALA A 35 8.44 7.20 2.62
C ALA A 35 9.39 7.69 1.52
N LEU A 36 10.17 8.75 1.78
CA LEU A 36 11.16 9.28 0.82
C LEU A 36 12.27 8.26 0.54
N TYR A 37 12.90 7.73 1.58
CA TYR A 37 14.01 6.78 1.41
C TYR A 37 13.56 5.51 0.70
N ARG A 38 12.39 5.00 1.05
CA ARG A 38 11.76 3.87 0.38
C ARG A 38 11.52 4.15 -1.11
N ALA A 39 11.01 5.33 -1.45
CA ALA A 39 10.78 5.73 -2.82
C ALA A 39 12.09 5.83 -3.63
N VAL A 40 13.12 6.45 -3.05
CA VAL A 40 14.44 6.59 -3.69
C VAL A 40 15.09 5.23 -3.93
N MET A 41 15.15 4.37 -2.91
CA MET A 41 15.76 3.03 -3.03
C MET A 41 15.02 2.17 -4.06
N ALA A 42 13.69 2.20 -4.06
CA ALA A 42 12.87 1.48 -5.03
C ALA A 42 13.05 2.05 -6.45
N ALA A 43 13.11 3.37 -6.60
CA ALA A 43 13.38 4.00 -7.90
C ALA A 43 14.77 3.62 -8.45
N LEU A 44 15.79 3.59 -7.60
CA LEU A 44 17.13 3.16 -7.99
C LEU A 44 17.14 1.70 -8.45
N LEU A 45 16.52 0.78 -7.69
CA LEU A 45 16.48 -0.64 -8.04
C LEU A 45 15.64 -0.88 -9.31
N VAL A 46 14.44 -0.33 -9.38
CA VAL A 46 13.55 -0.51 -10.54
C VAL A 46 14.11 0.18 -11.78
N GLY A 47 14.71 1.38 -11.62
CA GLY A 47 15.42 2.07 -12.70
C GLY A 47 16.61 1.26 -13.22
N GLY A 48 17.42 0.72 -12.32
CA GLY A 48 18.52 -0.19 -12.66
C GLY A 48 18.02 -1.44 -13.40
N TYR A 49 16.92 -2.06 -12.93
CA TYR A 49 16.30 -3.19 -13.61
C TYR A 49 15.83 -2.82 -15.04
N LEU A 50 15.19 -1.65 -15.22
CA LEU A 50 14.74 -1.18 -16.53
C LEU A 50 15.92 -0.94 -17.48
N LEU A 51 17.03 -0.37 -16.99
CA LEU A 51 18.24 -0.17 -17.76
C LEU A 51 18.87 -1.49 -18.21
N VAL A 52 19.07 -2.43 -17.30
CA VAL A 52 19.68 -3.74 -17.58
C VAL A 52 18.80 -4.60 -18.50
N SER A 53 17.47 -4.51 -18.35
CA SER A 53 16.52 -5.23 -19.20
C SER A 53 16.34 -4.63 -20.59
N GLY A 54 17.00 -3.52 -20.90
CA GLY A 54 16.91 -2.84 -22.20
C GLY A 54 15.51 -2.27 -22.51
N GLN A 55 14.63 -2.17 -21.52
CA GLN A 55 13.29 -1.64 -21.70
C GLN A 55 13.36 -0.11 -21.85
N LYS A 56 13.07 0.38 -23.04
CA LYS A 56 12.97 1.82 -23.29
C LYS A 56 11.79 2.38 -22.51
N LEU A 57 12.01 3.44 -21.72
CA LEU A 57 10.94 4.16 -21.06
C LEU A 57 9.98 4.71 -22.13
N ALA A 58 8.74 4.24 -22.10
CA ALA A 58 7.69 4.74 -22.99
C ALA A 58 7.22 6.12 -22.51
N LEU A 59 8.00 7.16 -22.77
CA LEU A 59 7.68 8.57 -22.45
C LEU A 59 6.64 9.17 -23.42
N ARG A 60 5.81 8.34 -24.05
CA ARG A 60 4.75 8.77 -24.98
C ARG A 60 3.46 9.22 -24.28
N ALA A 61 3.51 9.47 -22.97
CA ALA A 61 2.37 10.03 -22.27
C ALA A 61 2.04 11.43 -22.82
N ASN A 62 0.77 11.63 -23.20
CA ASN A 62 0.31 12.99 -23.51
C ASN A 62 0.29 13.84 -22.22
N ARG A 63 0.16 15.17 -22.32
CA ARG A 63 0.19 16.07 -21.17
C ARG A 63 -0.80 15.68 -20.07
N ARG A 64 -2.00 15.20 -20.44
CA ARG A 64 -3.03 14.76 -19.49
C ARG A 64 -2.59 13.52 -18.73
N GLU A 65 -2.09 12.50 -19.42
CA GLU A 65 -1.62 11.27 -18.77
C GLU A 65 -0.38 11.51 -17.93
N ALA A 66 0.51 12.41 -18.34
CA ALA A 66 1.66 12.82 -17.53
C ALA A 66 1.21 13.50 -16.22
N ALA A 67 0.21 14.37 -16.26
CA ALA A 67 -0.36 14.99 -15.07
C ALA A 67 -1.04 13.96 -14.15
N LEU A 68 -1.81 13.01 -14.71
CA LEU A 68 -2.43 11.94 -13.96
C LEU A 68 -1.39 11.01 -13.29
N LEU A 69 -0.30 10.75 -13.99
CA LEU A 69 0.80 9.94 -13.48
C LEU A 69 1.52 10.64 -12.32
N LEU A 70 1.77 11.96 -12.47
CA LEU A 70 2.32 12.80 -11.41
C LEU A 70 1.40 12.80 -10.19
N LEU A 71 0.11 13.07 -10.36
CA LEU A 71 -0.88 13.06 -9.28
C LEU A 71 -0.98 11.69 -8.59
N SER A 72 -0.95 10.61 -9.37
CA SER A 72 -0.98 9.25 -8.84
C SER A 72 0.26 8.93 -8.00
N GLY A 73 1.45 9.35 -8.47
CA GLY A 73 2.69 9.17 -7.70
C GLY A 73 2.71 10.04 -6.43
N MET A 74 2.22 11.27 -6.50
CA MET A 74 2.07 12.14 -5.33
C MET A 74 1.10 11.53 -4.31
N ALA A 75 -0.06 11.04 -4.77
CA ALA A 75 -1.02 10.33 -3.91
C ALA A 75 -0.40 9.08 -3.26
N MET A 76 0.45 8.35 -3.99
CA MET A 76 1.17 7.21 -3.44
C MET A 76 2.16 7.62 -2.34
N GLY A 77 2.86 8.75 -2.49
CA GLY A 77 3.73 9.29 -1.44
C GLY A 77 2.97 9.63 -0.17
N VAL A 78 1.85 10.35 -0.29
CA VAL A 78 0.97 10.69 0.85
C VAL A 78 0.38 9.43 1.48
N ASN A 79 -0.06 8.47 0.68
CA ASN A 79 -0.54 7.16 1.16
C ASN A 79 0.48 6.50 2.10
N TRP A 80 1.74 6.47 1.72
CA TRP A 80 2.79 5.85 2.55
C TRP A 80 3.03 6.60 3.86
N ILE A 81 3.05 7.94 3.84
CA ILE A 81 3.17 8.73 5.07
C ILE A 81 2.04 8.34 6.04
N LEU A 82 0.80 8.35 5.56
CA LEU A 82 -0.36 8.06 6.38
C LEU A 82 -0.37 6.61 6.90
N LEU A 83 0.03 5.64 6.08
CA LEU A 83 0.12 4.24 6.51
C LEU A 83 1.20 4.05 7.59
N PHE A 84 2.36 4.69 7.44
CA PHE A 84 3.42 4.60 8.44
C PHE A 84 3.05 5.34 9.72
N GLU A 85 2.34 6.46 9.63
CA GLU A 85 1.75 7.10 10.81
C GLU A 85 0.72 6.17 11.49
N ALA A 86 -0.15 5.49 10.74
CA ALA A 86 -1.09 4.54 11.32
C ALA A 86 -0.38 3.48 12.19
N TYR A 87 0.74 2.91 11.72
CA TYR A 87 1.52 1.93 12.48
C TYR A 87 2.15 2.48 13.79
N ARG A 88 2.24 3.80 13.93
CA ARG A 88 2.74 4.44 15.16
C ARG A 88 1.65 4.65 16.21
N TYR A 89 0.40 4.79 15.78
CA TYR A 89 -0.72 5.13 16.65
C TYR A 89 -1.62 3.95 17.02
N THR A 90 -1.58 2.86 16.24
CA THR A 90 -2.39 1.67 16.52
C THR A 90 -1.65 0.37 16.22
N THR A 91 -2.29 -0.78 16.48
CA THR A 91 -1.71 -2.09 16.11
C THR A 91 -1.60 -2.25 14.60
N VAL A 92 -0.64 -3.07 14.18
CA VAL A 92 -0.45 -3.37 12.75
C VAL A 92 -1.71 -4.00 12.15
N SER A 93 -2.37 -4.87 12.90
CA SER A 93 -3.64 -5.47 12.48
C SER A 93 -4.70 -4.41 12.18
N VAL A 94 -4.95 -3.50 13.12
CA VAL A 94 -5.97 -2.44 12.98
C VAL A 94 -5.61 -1.49 11.84
N ALA A 95 -4.36 -1.03 11.76
CA ALA A 95 -3.88 -0.14 10.69
C ALA A 95 -4.05 -0.79 9.31
N THR A 96 -3.62 -2.06 9.16
CA THR A 96 -3.69 -2.79 7.90
C THR A 96 -5.13 -3.06 7.49
N LEU A 97 -6.00 -3.51 8.40
CA LEU A 97 -7.41 -3.74 8.09
C LEU A 97 -8.14 -2.44 7.72
N SER A 98 -7.82 -1.31 8.38
CA SER A 98 -8.34 0.01 8.00
C SER A 98 -7.87 0.43 6.60
N TYR A 99 -6.61 0.17 6.27
CA TYR A 99 -6.03 0.42 4.95
C TYR A 99 -6.69 -0.43 3.85
N TYR A 100 -7.01 -1.70 4.15
CA TYR A 100 -7.71 -2.59 3.22
C TYR A 100 -9.19 -2.25 2.99
N PHE A 101 -9.66 -1.14 3.54
CA PHE A 101 -10.94 -0.54 3.15
C PHE A 101 -10.87 0.18 1.77
N ALA A 102 -9.67 0.33 1.20
CA ALA A 102 -9.47 0.99 -0.10
C ALA A 102 -10.32 0.41 -1.26
N PRO A 103 -10.47 -0.92 -1.46
CA PRO A 103 -11.34 -1.46 -2.50
C PRO A 103 -12.81 -1.04 -2.36
N VAL A 104 -13.29 -0.89 -1.12
CA VAL A 104 -14.64 -0.41 -0.82
C VAL A 104 -14.80 1.04 -1.29
N LEU A 105 -13.79 1.89 -1.02
CA LEU A 105 -13.77 3.28 -1.48
C LEU A 105 -13.72 3.37 -3.01
N VAL A 106 -12.93 2.50 -3.67
CA VAL A 106 -12.88 2.40 -5.14
C VAL A 106 -14.27 2.06 -5.68
N THR A 107 -14.93 1.05 -5.11
CA THR A 107 -16.28 0.62 -5.52
C THR A 107 -17.30 1.74 -5.34
N ALA A 108 -17.26 2.46 -4.23
CA ALA A 108 -18.15 3.60 -3.97
C ALA A 108 -17.91 4.78 -4.92
N ALA A 109 -16.67 4.98 -5.38
CA ALA A 109 -16.32 6.05 -6.31
C ALA A 109 -16.66 5.74 -7.79
N CYS A 110 -16.74 4.46 -8.16
CA CYS A 110 -17.00 4.05 -9.55
C CYS A 110 -18.29 4.66 -10.15
N PRO A 111 -19.44 4.69 -9.47
CA PRO A 111 -20.66 5.33 -10.00
C PRO A 111 -20.47 6.81 -10.30
N LEU A 112 -19.74 7.52 -9.46
CA LEU A 112 -19.50 8.96 -9.58
C LEU A 112 -18.52 9.29 -10.72
N LEU A 113 -17.49 8.45 -10.90
CA LEU A 113 -16.41 8.73 -11.86
C LEU A 113 -16.68 8.11 -13.24
N PHE A 114 -17.36 6.97 -13.29
CA PHE A 114 -17.57 6.20 -14.52
C PHE A 114 -19.03 6.09 -14.90
N HIS A 115 -19.95 6.70 -14.13
CA HIS A 115 -21.40 6.61 -14.32
C HIS A 115 -21.93 5.16 -14.36
N GLU A 116 -21.23 4.25 -13.69
CA GLU A 116 -21.61 2.85 -13.56
C GLU A 116 -22.67 2.70 -12.47
N ARG A 117 -23.65 1.81 -12.68
CA ARG A 117 -24.65 1.51 -11.64
C ARG A 117 -24.06 0.45 -10.69
N LEU A 118 -24.18 0.69 -9.39
CA LEU A 118 -23.83 -0.32 -8.39
C LEU A 118 -24.78 -1.52 -8.52
N THR A 119 -24.22 -2.70 -8.60
CA THR A 119 -24.97 -3.94 -8.53
C THR A 119 -25.38 -4.24 -7.09
N GLY A 120 -26.47 -5.01 -6.89
CA GLY A 120 -26.87 -5.43 -5.54
C GLY A 120 -25.76 -6.14 -4.78
N LYS A 121 -24.91 -6.91 -5.45
CA LYS A 121 -23.71 -7.53 -4.84
C LYS A 121 -22.73 -6.50 -4.31
N GLN A 122 -22.42 -5.45 -5.08
CA GLN A 122 -21.51 -4.38 -4.66
C GLN A 122 -22.06 -3.59 -3.46
N ILE A 123 -23.38 -3.38 -3.39
CA ILE A 123 -24.02 -2.74 -2.23
C ILE A 123 -23.86 -3.62 -0.98
N VAL A 124 -24.12 -4.93 -1.09
CA VAL A 124 -23.90 -5.87 0.02
C VAL A 124 -22.44 -5.87 0.46
N CYS A 125 -21.48 -5.93 -0.48
CA CYS A 125 -20.06 -5.86 -0.18
C CYS A 125 -19.70 -4.56 0.55
N PHE A 126 -20.22 -3.42 0.11
CA PHE A 126 -20.01 -2.13 0.75
C PHE A 126 -20.51 -2.13 2.21
N VAL A 127 -21.76 -2.57 2.43
CA VAL A 127 -22.37 -2.62 3.77
C VAL A 127 -21.60 -3.56 4.69
N MET A 128 -21.31 -4.79 4.23
CA MET A 128 -20.64 -5.79 5.05
C MET A 128 -19.18 -5.40 5.38
N SER A 129 -18.46 -4.81 4.43
CA SER A 129 -17.10 -4.30 4.69
C SER A 129 -17.11 -3.10 5.64
N THR A 130 -18.15 -2.25 5.57
CA THR A 130 -18.32 -1.13 6.51
C THR A 130 -18.62 -1.63 7.92
N LEU A 131 -19.50 -2.64 8.06
CA LEU A 131 -19.74 -3.31 9.35
C LEU A 131 -18.46 -3.96 9.88
N GLY A 132 -17.68 -4.59 9.00
CA GLY A 132 -16.37 -5.15 9.34
C GLY A 132 -15.43 -4.09 9.89
N LEU A 133 -15.36 -2.92 9.27
CA LEU A 133 -14.53 -1.81 9.76
C LEU A 133 -15.00 -1.32 11.14
N VAL A 134 -16.30 -1.20 11.38
CA VAL A 134 -16.86 -0.85 12.69
C VAL A 134 -16.44 -1.87 13.77
N LEU A 135 -16.45 -3.16 13.45
CA LEU A 135 -15.98 -4.20 14.38
C LEU A 135 -14.47 -4.11 14.64
N VAL A 136 -13.67 -3.78 13.63
CA VAL A 136 -12.20 -3.60 13.78
C VAL A 136 -11.89 -2.43 14.71
N ILE A 137 -12.60 -1.31 14.55
CA ILE A 137 -12.45 -0.13 15.42
C ILE A 137 -12.89 -0.47 16.85
N GLY A 138 -13.95 -1.28 16.99
CA GLY A 138 -14.53 -1.69 18.25
C GLY A 138 -15.22 -0.54 19.00
N VAL A 139 -16.16 -0.91 19.87
CA VAL A 139 -16.85 0.08 20.73
C VAL A 139 -15.89 0.67 21.79
N GLY A 140 -14.80 -0.04 22.11
CA GLY A 140 -13.75 0.39 23.05
C GLY A 140 -12.70 1.32 22.42
N GLY A 141 -12.45 1.23 21.12
CA GLY A 141 -11.49 2.07 20.40
C GLY A 141 -11.89 3.56 20.36
N LEU A 142 -13.20 3.85 20.41
CA LEU A 142 -13.70 5.21 20.50
C LEU A 142 -13.42 5.90 21.86
N ARG A 143 -13.02 5.13 22.89
CA ARG A 143 -12.70 5.64 24.23
C ARG A 143 -11.22 5.87 24.48
N GLY A 144 -10.32 5.38 23.63
CA GLY A 144 -8.86 5.52 23.76
C GLY A 144 -8.27 6.30 22.59
N GLY A 145 -7.96 7.59 22.77
CA GLY A 145 -7.60 8.54 21.71
C GLY A 145 -6.47 8.13 20.75
N ALA A 146 -5.59 7.19 21.12
CA ALA A 146 -4.49 6.74 20.25
C ALA A 146 -4.97 5.84 19.12
N ASP A 147 -5.82 4.84 19.41
CA ASP A 147 -6.27 3.88 18.38
C ASP A 147 -7.13 4.55 17.30
N VAL A 148 -7.97 5.52 17.65
CA VAL A 148 -8.79 6.28 16.69
C VAL A 148 -7.90 7.05 15.71
N ARG A 149 -6.81 7.67 16.17
CA ARG A 149 -5.86 8.35 15.28
C ARG A 149 -5.25 7.39 14.27
N GLY A 150 -4.81 6.20 14.71
CA GLY A 150 -4.26 5.17 13.85
C GLY A 150 -5.26 4.70 12.79
N VAL A 151 -6.53 4.51 13.18
CA VAL A 151 -7.62 4.17 12.24
C VAL A 151 -7.84 5.29 11.21
N LEU A 152 -7.89 6.56 11.65
CA LEU A 152 -8.05 7.70 10.75
C LEU A 152 -6.88 7.82 9.76
N PHE A 153 -5.65 7.62 10.20
CA PHE A 153 -4.49 7.54 9.33
C PHE A 153 -4.58 6.36 8.35
N GLY A 154 -5.00 5.18 8.82
CA GLY A 154 -5.23 4.00 7.97
C GLY A 154 -6.28 4.23 6.89
N LEU A 155 -7.42 4.84 7.25
CA LEU A 155 -8.48 5.22 6.30
C LEU A 155 -8.02 6.33 5.35
N GLY A 156 -7.26 7.30 5.83
CA GLY A 156 -6.62 8.30 4.98
C GLY A 156 -5.69 7.65 3.95
N ALA A 157 -4.85 6.72 4.39
CA ALA A 157 -4.01 5.93 3.50
C ALA A 157 -4.85 5.14 2.48
N ALA A 158 -5.95 4.50 2.91
CA ALA A 158 -6.89 3.80 2.02
C ALA A 158 -7.48 4.73 0.96
N THR A 159 -7.85 5.95 1.33
CA THR A 159 -8.39 6.95 0.41
C THR A 159 -7.38 7.33 -0.68
N PHE A 160 -6.14 7.62 -0.29
CA PHE A 160 -5.09 7.92 -1.27
C PHE A 160 -4.71 6.70 -2.12
N TYR A 161 -4.76 5.49 -1.56
CA TYR A 161 -4.57 4.27 -2.35
C TYR A 161 -5.71 4.05 -3.35
N ALA A 162 -6.95 4.27 -2.95
CA ALA A 162 -8.10 4.27 -3.85
C ALA A 162 -7.92 5.30 -4.98
N ALA A 163 -7.44 6.51 -4.66
CA ALA A 163 -7.13 7.53 -5.67
C ALA A 163 -6.05 7.05 -6.66
N VAL A 164 -4.98 6.41 -6.18
CA VAL A 164 -3.95 5.80 -7.05
C VAL A 164 -4.57 4.78 -8.01
N ILE A 165 -5.42 3.88 -7.50
CA ILE A 165 -6.09 2.85 -8.32
C ILE A 165 -6.97 3.51 -9.39
N LEU A 166 -7.79 4.49 -9.00
CA LEU A 166 -8.72 5.18 -9.90
C LEU A 166 -7.97 6.01 -10.96
N LEU A 167 -6.94 6.77 -10.57
CA LEU A 167 -6.10 7.52 -11.50
C LEU A 167 -5.41 6.61 -12.51
N ASN A 168 -4.93 5.44 -12.07
CA ASN A 168 -4.29 4.46 -12.93
C ASN A 168 -5.21 3.88 -14.02
N LYS A 169 -6.53 3.88 -13.83
CA LYS A 169 -7.49 3.48 -14.87
C LYS A 169 -7.49 4.42 -16.07
N PHE A 170 -7.13 5.69 -15.87
CA PHE A 170 -7.08 6.71 -16.93
C PHE A 170 -5.72 6.75 -17.65
N ILE A 171 -4.67 6.12 -17.11
CA ILE A 171 -3.33 6.08 -17.70
C ILE A 171 -3.22 4.81 -18.54
N ARG A 172 -3.19 4.97 -19.87
CA ARG A 172 -3.19 3.86 -20.83
C ARG A 172 -1.87 3.69 -21.57
N SER A 173 -1.12 4.79 -21.80
CA SER A 173 0.11 4.79 -22.59
C SER A 173 1.31 4.18 -21.86
N VAL A 174 1.30 4.17 -20.53
CA VAL A 174 2.38 3.63 -19.69
C VAL A 174 1.82 2.57 -18.77
N ALA A 175 2.39 1.37 -18.78
CA ALA A 175 1.88 0.24 -18.02
C ALA A 175 2.97 -0.49 -17.22
N GLY A 176 2.54 -1.29 -16.23
CA GLY A 176 3.40 -2.18 -15.47
C GLY A 176 4.49 -1.46 -14.69
N ILE A 177 5.68 -2.04 -14.71
CA ILE A 177 6.84 -1.58 -13.93
C ILE A 177 7.32 -0.17 -14.30
N GLN A 178 7.17 0.24 -15.58
CA GLN A 178 7.53 1.58 -16.03
C GLN A 178 6.63 2.65 -15.39
N ARG A 179 5.32 2.39 -15.30
CA ARG A 179 4.38 3.27 -14.59
C ARG A 179 4.79 3.44 -13.14
N THR A 180 5.09 2.33 -12.46
CA THR A 180 5.48 2.36 -11.06
C THR A 180 6.80 3.10 -10.85
N PHE A 181 7.78 2.93 -11.74
CA PHE A 181 9.02 3.70 -11.70
C PHE A 181 8.74 5.21 -11.76
N LEU A 182 7.92 5.64 -12.73
CA LEU A 182 7.55 7.06 -12.87
C LEU A 182 6.73 7.57 -11.68
N GLN A 183 5.86 6.73 -11.10
CA GLN A 183 5.14 7.06 -9.86
C GLN A 183 6.08 7.20 -8.66
N PHE A 184 7.14 6.39 -8.55
CA PHE A 184 8.16 6.58 -7.52
C PHE A 184 8.88 7.92 -7.70
N LEU A 185 9.26 8.30 -8.92
CA LEU A 185 9.85 9.62 -9.18
C LEU A 185 8.88 10.75 -8.81
N ALA A 186 7.61 10.63 -9.15
CA ALA A 186 6.58 11.62 -8.80
C ALA A 186 6.35 11.68 -7.27
N ALA A 187 6.39 10.55 -6.56
CA ALA A 187 6.34 10.52 -5.10
C ALA A 187 7.55 11.25 -4.49
N ILE A 188 8.76 11.03 -5.01
CA ILE A 188 9.98 11.71 -4.56
C ILE A 188 9.84 13.22 -4.69
N VAL A 189 9.26 13.73 -5.80
CA VAL A 189 9.06 15.16 -6.03
C VAL A 189 8.23 15.83 -4.93
N ILE A 190 7.21 15.16 -4.38
CA ILE A 190 6.41 15.71 -3.26
C ILE A 190 7.06 15.43 -1.91
N LEU A 191 7.72 14.27 -1.75
CA LEU A 191 8.28 13.87 -0.47
C LEU A 191 9.52 14.68 -0.09
N ILE A 192 10.35 15.12 -1.06
CA ILE A 192 11.51 15.98 -0.79
C ILE A 192 11.10 17.29 -0.08
N PRO A 193 10.23 18.14 -0.66
CA PRO A 193 9.82 19.38 0.01
C PRO A 193 9.05 19.12 1.30
N TYR A 194 8.26 18.04 1.40
CA TYR A 194 7.58 17.66 2.63
C TYR A 194 8.58 17.36 3.75
N VAL A 195 9.59 16.52 3.50
CA VAL A 195 10.62 16.19 4.49
C VAL A 195 11.43 17.43 4.88
N ALA A 196 11.79 18.26 3.91
CA ALA A 196 12.50 19.52 4.18
C ALA A 196 11.70 20.46 5.09
N ALA A 197 10.36 20.50 4.92
CA ALA A 197 9.48 21.35 5.73
C ALA A 197 9.14 20.77 7.12
N THR A 198 9.24 19.45 7.31
CA THR A 198 8.77 18.77 8.53
C THR A 198 9.91 18.30 9.46
N GLY A 199 11.14 18.74 9.25
CA GLY A 199 12.25 18.44 10.16
C GLY A 199 13.54 17.99 9.46
N GLY A 200 13.52 17.88 8.12
CA GLY A 200 14.71 17.53 7.34
C GLY A 200 15.10 16.04 7.44
N VAL A 201 16.36 15.77 7.21
CA VAL A 201 16.92 14.41 7.11
C VAL A 201 17.59 14.05 8.44
N SER A 202 17.17 12.93 9.04
CA SER A 202 17.66 12.43 10.34
C SER A 202 18.43 11.09 10.23
N LEU A 203 19.00 10.76 9.06
CA LEU A 203 19.74 9.50 8.84
C LEU A 203 20.88 9.27 9.84
N GLY A 204 21.51 10.33 10.33
CA GLY A 204 22.59 10.24 11.32
C GLY A 204 22.15 9.71 12.68
N THR A 205 20.85 9.69 12.97
CA THR A 205 20.30 9.15 14.22
C THR A 205 20.01 7.65 14.16
N LEU A 206 20.12 7.03 12.98
CA LEU A 206 19.86 5.61 12.80
C LEU A 206 21.05 4.78 13.32
N GLY A 207 20.78 3.93 14.31
CA GLY A 207 21.69 2.86 14.69
C GLY A 207 21.78 1.75 13.62
N ALA A 208 22.72 0.82 13.79
CA ALA A 208 22.93 -0.28 12.84
C ALA A 208 21.64 -1.07 12.49
N ARG A 209 20.80 -1.36 13.51
CA ARG A 209 19.51 -2.04 13.30
C ARG A 209 18.58 -1.21 12.42
N GLY A 210 18.50 0.10 12.64
CA GLY A 210 17.66 1.01 11.84
C GLY A 210 18.10 1.03 10.38
N TRP A 211 19.40 1.08 10.11
CA TRP A 211 19.94 1.00 8.76
C TRP A 211 19.60 -0.32 8.06
N VAL A 212 19.76 -1.46 8.74
CA VAL A 212 19.40 -2.77 8.19
C VAL A 212 17.90 -2.81 7.86
N CYS A 213 17.05 -2.37 8.77
CA CYS A 213 15.60 -2.29 8.52
C CYS A 213 15.28 -1.39 7.32
N LEU A 214 15.90 -0.21 7.23
CA LEU A 214 15.68 0.74 6.14
C LEU A 214 16.08 0.15 4.78
N LEU A 215 17.23 -0.50 4.69
CA LEU A 215 17.69 -1.15 3.46
C LEU A 215 16.74 -2.30 3.05
N ILE A 216 16.29 -3.10 4.01
CA ILE A 216 15.32 -4.17 3.77
C ILE A 216 13.99 -3.59 3.27
N VAL A 217 13.47 -2.54 3.90
CA VAL A 217 12.22 -1.89 3.49
C VAL A 217 12.34 -1.27 2.09
N GLY A 218 13.41 -0.54 1.82
CA GLY A 218 13.60 0.16 0.56
C GLY A 218 13.86 -0.79 -0.62
N PHE A 219 14.87 -1.63 -0.50
CA PHE A 219 15.28 -2.50 -1.60
C PHE A 219 14.41 -3.77 -1.69
N PHE A 220 14.18 -4.46 -0.58
CA PHE A 220 13.49 -5.73 -0.61
C PHE A 220 11.97 -5.58 -0.60
N HIS A 221 11.37 -4.99 0.44
CA HIS A 221 9.91 -4.84 0.53
C HIS A 221 9.33 -3.91 -0.54
N THR A 222 10.12 -2.99 -1.07
CA THR A 222 9.63 -2.11 -2.14
C THR A 222 10.21 -2.51 -3.49
N GLY A 223 11.50 -2.41 -3.69
CA GLY A 223 12.10 -2.62 -5.00
C GLY A 223 11.88 -4.01 -5.57
N VAL A 224 12.38 -5.05 -4.88
CA VAL A 224 12.25 -6.46 -5.34
C VAL A 224 10.78 -6.87 -5.38
N THR A 225 10.01 -6.55 -4.35
CA THR A 225 8.61 -6.98 -4.24
C THR A 225 7.74 -6.39 -5.34
N TYR A 226 7.93 -5.12 -5.69
CA TYR A 226 7.23 -4.52 -6.83
C TYR A 226 7.66 -5.15 -8.16
N CYS A 227 8.93 -5.53 -8.34
CA CYS A 227 9.36 -6.27 -9.53
C CYS A 227 8.66 -7.63 -9.62
N LEU A 228 8.56 -8.38 -8.52
CA LEU A 228 7.84 -9.66 -8.47
C LEU A 228 6.35 -9.46 -8.77
N TYR A 229 5.72 -8.49 -8.11
CA TYR A 229 4.31 -8.18 -8.24
C TYR A 229 3.94 -7.83 -9.69
N PHE A 230 4.64 -6.88 -10.31
CA PHE A 230 4.33 -6.46 -11.68
C PHE A 230 4.69 -7.50 -12.74
N SER A 231 5.71 -8.34 -12.47
CA SER A 231 6.02 -9.47 -13.35
C SER A 231 4.90 -10.52 -13.33
N ALA A 232 4.33 -10.79 -12.14
CA ALA A 232 3.23 -11.71 -11.98
C ALA A 232 1.92 -11.20 -12.60
N LEU A 233 1.61 -9.90 -12.43
CA LEU A 233 0.41 -9.26 -12.97
C LEU A 233 0.24 -9.42 -14.49
N ARG A 234 1.34 -9.52 -15.22
CA ARG A 234 1.31 -9.68 -16.69
C ARG A 234 0.82 -11.05 -17.14
N GLU A 235 0.91 -12.07 -16.28
CA GLU A 235 0.70 -13.47 -16.61
C GLU A 235 -0.58 -14.04 -15.96
N LEU A 236 -1.22 -13.29 -15.03
CA LEU A 236 -2.35 -13.77 -14.24
C LEU A 236 -3.63 -12.98 -14.54
N PRO A 237 -4.80 -13.66 -14.55
CA PRO A 237 -6.10 -13.00 -14.56
C PRO A 237 -6.30 -12.11 -13.33
N GLY A 238 -7.01 -10.99 -13.50
CA GLY A 238 -7.26 -10.03 -12.43
C GLY A 238 -7.89 -10.64 -11.17
N GLN A 239 -8.79 -11.62 -11.33
CA GLN A 239 -9.42 -12.33 -10.20
C GLN A 239 -8.39 -13.11 -9.36
N GLU A 240 -7.45 -13.81 -10.01
CA GLU A 240 -6.39 -14.54 -9.30
C GLU A 240 -5.45 -13.57 -8.58
N VAL A 241 -5.16 -12.43 -9.20
CA VAL A 241 -4.36 -11.36 -8.57
C VAL A 241 -5.04 -10.85 -7.32
N ALA A 242 -6.33 -10.53 -7.40
CA ALA A 242 -7.10 -10.08 -6.25
C ALA A 242 -7.04 -11.10 -5.10
N LEU A 243 -7.38 -12.37 -5.38
CA LEU A 243 -7.37 -13.46 -4.39
C LEU A 243 -6.01 -13.60 -3.70
N LEU A 244 -4.92 -13.65 -4.47
CA LEU A 244 -3.58 -13.81 -3.89
C LEU A 244 -3.10 -12.58 -3.12
N SER A 245 -3.56 -11.38 -3.49
CA SER A 245 -3.22 -10.15 -2.77
C SER A 245 -3.80 -10.11 -1.34
N TYR A 246 -4.86 -10.88 -1.03
CA TYR A 246 -5.36 -10.99 0.34
C TYR A 246 -4.43 -11.75 1.29
N MET A 247 -3.40 -12.40 0.78
CA MET A 247 -2.35 -12.96 1.64
C MET A 247 -1.61 -11.87 2.42
N ASP A 248 -1.46 -10.66 1.87
CA ASP A 248 -0.79 -9.54 2.52
C ASP A 248 -1.44 -9.18 3.88
N PRO A 249 -2.73 -8.79 3.98
CA PRO A 249 -3.34 -8.48 5.27
C PRO A 249 -3.43 -9.67 6.21
N LEU A 250 -3.58 -10.90 5.70
CA LEU A 250 -3.55 -12.10 6.54
C LEU A 250 -2.17 -12.28 7.19
N VAL A 251 -1.11 -12.15 6.42
CA VAL A 251 0.27 -12.21 6.92
C VAL A 251 0.54 -11.06 7.89
N ALA A 252 0.07 -9.84 7.61
CA ALA A 252 0.23 -8.70 8.50
C ALA A 252 -0.41 -8.94 9.87
N VAL A 253 -1.63 -9.53 9.92
CA VAL A 253 -2.29 -9.90 11.19
C VAL A 253 -1.52 -11.00 11.92
N ILE A 254 -1.07 -12.05 11.21
CA ILE A 254 -0.27 -13.12 11.82
C ILE A 254 1.03 -12.54 12.40
N VAL A 255 1.73 -11.70 11.66
CA VAL A 255 2.98 -11.07 12.11
C VAL A 255 2.73 -10.12 13.29
N SER A 256 1.64 -9.37 13.30
CA SER A 256 1.21 -8.53 14.42
C SER A 256 1.13 -9.34 15.73
N VAL A 257 0.47 -10.50 15.67
CA VAL A 257 0.29 -11.35 16.84
C VAL A 257 1.58 -12.08 17.23
N THR A 258 2.23 -12.75 16.26
CA THR A 258 3.31 -13.70 16.54
C THR A 258 4.68 -13.04 16.72
N VAL A 259 4.94 -11.97 15.99
CA VAL A 259 6.25 -11.28 16.00
C VAL A 259 6.24 -10.05 16.89
N LEU A 260 5.15 -9.26 16.85
CA LEU A 260 5.03 -8.02 17.61
C LEU A 260 4.34 -8.21 18.95
N GLY A 261 3.71 -9.38 19.20
CA GLY A 261 2.99 -9.66 20.45
C GLY A 261 1.75 -8.78 20.65
N GLU A 262 1.21 -8.21 19.57
CA GLU A 262 0.06 -7.32 19.66
C GLU A 262 -1.22 -8.12 19.92
N PRO A 263 -2.08 -7.69 20.87
CA PRO A 263 -3.33 -8.37 21.13
C PRO A 263 -4.30 -8.15 19.95
N VAL A 264 -4.96 -9.22 19.53
CA VAL A 264 -6.06 -9.15 18.55
C VAL A 264 -7.33 -9.66 19.22
N THR A 265 -8.37 -8.85 19.17
CA THR A 265 -9.67 -9.20 19.78
C THR A 265 -10.54 -10.00 18.81
N ALA A 266 -11.49 -10.79 19.35
CA ALA A 266 -12.43 -11.54 18.52
C ALA A 266 -13.27 -10.64 17.58
N PRO A 267 -13.75 -9.45 17.99
CA PRO A 267 -14.39 -8.50 17.07
C PRO A 267 -13.48 -8.05 15.93
N GLN A 268 -12.18 -7.81 16.19
CA GLN A 268 -11.21 -7.42 15.15
C GLN A 268 -11.00 -8.54 14.13
N LEU A 269 -10.94 -9.80 14.58
CA LEU A 269 -10.87 -10.94 13.66
C LEU A 269 -12.14 -11.08 12.82
N ALA A 270 -13.32 -10.96 13.44
CA ALA A 270 -14.59 -11.01 12.74
C ALA A 270 -14.72 -9.84 11.73
N GLY A 271 -14.36 -8.63 12.15
CA GLY A 271 -14.36 -7.45 11.29
C GLY A 271 -13.38 -7.57 10.11
N GLY A 272 -12.18 -8.09 10.37
CA GLY A 272 -11.20 -8.39 9.34
C GLY A 272 -11.72 -9.41 8.33
N ALA A 273 -12.34 -10.50 8.80
CA ALA A 273 -12.96 -11.50 7.95
C ALA A 273 -14.08 -10.92 7.07
N LEU A 274 -14.91 -10.00 7.60
CA LEU A 274 -15.94 -9.30 6.82
C LEU A 274 -15.31 -8.39 5.77
N ILE A 275 -14.32 -7.56 6.13
CA ILE A 275 -13.66 -6.68 5.16
C ILE A 275 -13.04 -7.52 4.03
N LEU A 276 -12.24 -8.51 4.36
CA LEU A 276 -11.54 -9.33 3.39
C LEU A 276 -12.49 -10.22 2.57
N GLY A 277 -13.49 -10.82 3.21
CA GLY A 277 -14.43 -11.75 2.57
C GLY A 277 -15.42 -11.07 1.62
N PHE A 278 -15.80 -9.82 1.89
CA PHE A 278 -16.73 -9.06 1.04
C PHE A 278 -16.06 -8.10 0.07
N THR A 279 -14.75 -7.94 0.11
CA THR A 279 -13.98 -7.22 -0.92
C THR A 279 -13.48 -8.13 -2.05
N LEU A 280 -13.63 -9.45 -1.89
CA LEU A 280 -13.45 -10.48 -2.93
C LEU A 280 -14.69 -10.58 -3.83
#